data_92c08760de49be75a9405738bc6e8062
#
_entry.id   92c08760de49be75a9405738bc6e8062
#
_cell.length_a   1.000
_cell.length_b   1.000
_cell.length_c   1.000
_cell.angle_alpha   90.00
_cell.angle_beta   90.00
_cell.angle_gamma   90.00
#
_symmetry.space_group_name_H-M   'P 1'
#
loop_
_entity.id
_entity.type
_entity.pdbx_description
1 polymer ?
#
loop_
_entity_poly.entity_id
_entity_poly.type
_entity_poly.pdbx_seq_one_letter_code
_entity_poly.pdbx_strand_id
1 'polypeptide(L)'
;MSRMAAFDTKASPDECLASGEYPLTRRDLSEIAAMIYADAGIYLNETKASLVYSRLSKHIRNLGLGGFREYCNLVSSPAGAAERRDMLSHLTTNFTRFFRENHHFEHLRDTVLPGLIARAKAGGRVRIWSAACSDGQEPYSIALTILSVLPNAAEYDIRVLATDIDPKILAIARAGAYDINALETVTPQMRKQFFSQTSVNGREKWQIDDKVKRLITFNELNLMAQWPFKGPFDVIFCRNVVIYFDEPTQMKIWSRFSAMLDGGGHLYIGHSERVSGDAKAVFDNIGITAYRYTGKHGGGRS
;
A
#
# COMPACT_ATOMS: atom_id res chain seq x y z
N MET A 1 -22.17 13.43 -9.25
CA MET A 1 -22.09 12.57 -10.45
C MET A 1 -20.61 12.44 -10.77
N SER A 2 -20.01 11.31 -10.42
CA SER A 2 -18.59 11.01 -10.64
C SER A 2 -18.33 10.90 -12.14
N ARG A 3 -17.35 11.67 -12.65
CA ARG A 3 -16.82 11.46 -14.01
C ARG A 3 -16.06 10.10 -13.99
N MET A 4 -16.78 9.02 -14.23
CA MET A 4 -16.16 7.74 -14.60
C MET A 4 -15.22 8.01 -15.77
N ALA A 5 -14.10 7.30 -15.74
CA ALA A 5 -12.98 7.29 -16.67
C ALA A 5 -13.31 7.82 -18.06
N ALA A 6 -12.49 8.74 -18.54
CA ALA A 6 -12.60 9.24 -19.91
C ALA A 6 -12.20 8.16 -20.92
N PHE A 7 -13.09 7.19 -21.13
CA PHE A 7 -13.14 6.44 -22.37
C PHE A 7 -13.80 7.34 -23.40
N ASP A 8 -13.22 7.42 -24.59
CA ASP A 8 -13.83 8.20 -25.68
C ASP A 8 -15.18 7.55 -26.07
N THR A 9 -16.27 8.18 -25.65
CA THR A 9 -17.63 7.67 -25.92
C THR A 9 -18.01 7.73 -27.41
N LYS A 10 -17.19 8.34 -28.26
CA LYS A 10 -17.39 8.44 -29.72
C LYS A 10 -16.63 7.33 -30.47
N ALA A 11 -15.71 6.64 -29.87
CA ALA A 11 -14.92 5.59 -30.49
C ALA A 11 -15.62 4.22 -30.40
N SER A 12 -15.30 3.32 -31.34
CA SER A 12 -15.94 2.00 -31.40
C SER A 12 -15.62 1.18 -30.14
N PRO A 13 -16.64 0.55 -29.49
CA PRO A 13 -16.42 -0.36 -28.37
C PRO A 13 -15.53 -1.56 -28.72
N ASP A 14 -15.58 -2.00 -29.95
CA ASP A 14 -14.85 -3.16 -30.47
C ASP A 14 -13.46 -2.80 -31.01
N GLU A 15 -13.05 -1.53 -30.88
CA GLU A 15 -11.71 -1.11 -31.26
C GLU A 15 -10.65 -1.82 -30.39
N CYS A 16 -9.69 -2.44 -31.08
CA CYS A 16 -8.58 -3.12 -30.42
C CYS A 16 -7.57 -2.10 -29.87
N LEU A 17 -7.42 -2.05 -28.56
CA LEU A 17 -6.48 -1.15 -27.87
C LEU A 17 -5.12 -1.79 -27.62
N ALA A 18 -5.05 -3.12 -27.56
CA ALA A 18 -3.81 -3.87 -27.50
C ALA A 18 -3.96 -5.17 -28.28
N SER A 19 -3.04 -5.39 -29.22
CA SER A 19 -3.01 -6.55 -30.11
C SER A 19 -2.06 -7.63 -29.57
N GLY A 20 -2.37 -8.90 -29.90
CA GLY A 20 -1.58 -10.07 -29.55
C GLY A 20 -2.41 -11.33 -29.67
N GLU A 21 -2.06 -12.39 -28.93
CA GLU A 21 -2.79 -13.65 -28.96
C GLU A 21 -4.28 -13.48 -28.57
N TYR A 22 -4.56 -12.60 -27.61
CA TYR A 22 -5.91 -12.25 -27.16
C TYR A 22 -6.11 -10.74 -27.31
N PRO A 23 -6.74 -10.24 -28.37
CA PRO A 23 -6.94 -8.80 -28.53
C PRO A 23 -7.75 -8.23 -27.36
N LEU A 24 -7.29 -7.12 -26.79
CA LEU A 24 -8.00 -6.37 -25.76
C LEU A 24 -8.78 -5.25 -26.43
N THR A 25 -10.11 -5.34 -26.40
CA THR A 25 -10.98 -4.30 -26.95
C THR A 25 -11.20 -3.16 -25.94
N ARG A 26 -11.66 -2.01 -26.46
CA ARG A 26 -12.08 -0.87 -25.63
C ARG A 26 -13.18 -1.27 -24.63
N ARG A 27 -14.13 -2.08 -25.07
CA ARG A 27 -15.21 -2.62 -24.25
C ARG A 27 -14.69 -3.46 -23.10
N ASP A 28 -13.78 -4.40 -23.37
CA ASP A 28 -13.20 -5.27 -22.34
C ASP A 28 -12.39 -4.47 -21.31
N LEU A 29 -11.57 -3.51 -21.78
CA LEU A 29 -10.83 -2.63 -20.89
C LEU A 29 -11.77 -1.78 -20.01
N SER A 30 -12.86 -1.24 -20.60
CA SER A 30 -13.83 -0.43 -19.86
C SER A 30 -14.54 -1.23 -18.76
N GLU A 31 -14.92 -2.49 -19.05
CA GLU A 31 -15.54 -3.38 -18.07
C GLU A 31 -14.55 -3.73 -16.93
N ILE A 32 -13.31 -4.09 -17.27
CA ILE A 32 -12.24 -4.33 -16.27
C ILE A 32 -12.00 -3.08 -15.42
N ALA A 33 -11.88 -1.92 -16.05
CA ALA A 33 -11.66 -0.65 -15.36
C ALA A 33 -12.81 -0.31 -14.40
N ALA A 34 -14.06 -0.52 -14.82
CA ALA A 34 -15.21 -0.27 -13.96
C ALA A 34 -15.23 -1.20 -12.74
N MET A 35 -14.90 -2.49 -12.91
CA MET A 35 -14.84 -3.45 -11.82
C MET A 35 -13.72 -3.10 -10.82
N ILE A 36 -12.51 -2.82 -11.30
CA ILE A 36 -11.36 -2.47 -10.46
C ILE A 36 -11.59 -1.15 -9.73
N TYR A 37 -12.23 -0.18 -10.38
CA TYR A 37 -12.58 1.08 -9.74
C TYR A 37 -13.62 0.87 -8.61
N ALA A 38 -14.65 0.08 -8.88
CA ALA A 38 -15.67 -0.23 -7.87
C ALA A 38 -15.10 -0.99 -6.65
N ASP A 39 -14.18 -1.93 -6.90
CA ASP A 39 -13.61 -2.78 -5.87
C ASP A 39 -12.50 -2.10 -5.07
N ALA A 40 -11.62 -1.34 -5.73
CA ALA A 40 -10.37 -0.84 -5.14
C ALA A 40 -10.13 0.65 -5.33
N GLY A 41 -10.98 1.38 -6.06
CA GLY A 41 -10.79 2.79 -6.39
C GLY A 41 -9.68 3.05 -7.42
N ILE A 42 -9.06 2.00 -7.96
CA ILE A 42 -7.97 2.12 -8.92
C ILE A 42 -8.52 2.62 -10.27
N TYR A 43 -7.97 3.73 -10.72
CA TYR A 43 -8.39 4.39 -11.96
C TYR A 43 -7.57 3.88 -13.14
N LEU A 44 -8.22 3.15 -14.05
CA LEU A 44 -7.65 2.69 -15.31
C LEU A 44 -8.31 3.42 -16.47
N ASN A 45 -7.51 4.04 -17.32
CA ASN A 45 -7.95 4.65 -18.58
C ASN A 45 -7.32 3.93 -19.78
N GLU A 46 -7.65 4.36 -21.00
CA GLU A 46 -7.17 3.75 -22.23
C GLU A 46 -5.64 3.70 -22.35
N THR A 47 -4.94 4.68 -21.80
CA THR A 47 -3.46 4.68 -21.80
C THR A 47 -2.87 3.51 -21.04
N LYS A 48 -3.66 2.81 -20.22
CA LYS A 48 -3.27 1.62 -19.45
C LYS A 48 -3.58 0.30 -20.17
N ALA A 49 -4.09 0.33 -21.40
CA ALA A 49 -4.42 -0.88 -22.15
C ALA A 49 -3.25 -1.87 -22.26
N SER A 50 -2.06 -1.39 -22.60
CA SER A 50 -0.85 -2.24 -22.67
C SER A 50 -0.47 -2.86 -21.34
N LEU A 51 -0.67 -2.15 -20.23
CA LEU A 51 -0.42 -2.65 -18.88
C LEU A 51 -1.43 -3.76 -18.53
N VAL A 52 -2.72 -3.54 -18.75
CA VAL A 52 -3.77 -4.53 -18.50
C VAL A 52 -3.53 -5.76 -19.35
N TYR A 53 -3.23 -5.57 -20.64
CA TYR A 53 -2.90 -6.65 -21.56
C TYR A 53 -1.72 -7.50 -21.06
N SER A 54 -0.58 -6.86 -20.75
CA SER A 54 0.63 -7.57 -20.36
C SER A 54 0.46 -8.37 -19.06
N ARG A 55 -0.39 -7.91 -18.17
CA ARG A 55 -0.63 -8.55 -16.86
C ARG A 55 -1.67 -9.66 -16.90
N LEU A 56 -2.71 -9.53 -17.73
CA LEU A 56 -3.80 -10.48 -17.75
C LEU A 56 -3.71 -11.51 -18.88
N SER A 57 -3.07 -11.24 -20.02
CA SER A 57 -3.04 -12.16 -21.16
C SER A 57 -2.47 -13.54 -20.81
N LYS A 58 -1.34 -13.59 -20.10
CA LYS A 58 -0.77 -14.86 -19.63
C LYS A 58 -1.68 -15.58 -18.62
N HIS A 59 -2.34 -14.82 -17.76
CA HIS A 59 -3.26 -15.36 -16.77
C HIS A 59 -4.52 -15.95 -17.44
N ILE A 60 -5.11 -15.24 -18.38
CA ILE A 60 -6.25 -15.71 -19.21
C ILE A 60 -5.90 -17.03 -19.91
N ARG A 61 -4.69 -17.13 -20.50
CA ARG A 61 -4.19 -18.37 -21.09
C ARG A 61 -4.10 -19.50 -20.08
N ASN A 62 -3.57 -19.24 -18.90
CA ASN A 62 -3.44 -20.25 -17.86
C ASN A 62 -4.79 -20.78 -17.35
N LEU A 63 -5.84 -19.96 -17.43
CA LEU A 63 -7.23 -20.35 -17.14
C LEU A 63 -7.89 -21.14 -18.28
N GLY A 64 -7.24 -21.25 -19.45
CA GLY A 64 -7.81 -21.93 -20.63
C GLY A 64 -8.94 -21.15 -21.30
N LEU A 65 -9.03 -19.84 -21.10
CA LEU A 65 -10.07 -18.98 -21.68
C LEU A 65 -9.66 -18.50 -23.09
N GLY A 66 -10.65 -18.29 -23.95
CA GLY A 66 -10.45 -17.85 -25.33
C GLY A 66 -10.09 -16.38 -25.52
N GLY A 67 -10.05 -15.58 -24.42
CA GLY A 67 -9.64 -14.18 -24.48
C GLY A 67 -10.28 -13.28 -23.41
N PHE A 68 -10.07 -11.97 -23.58
CA PHE A 68 -10.55 -10.96 -22.62
C PHE A 68 -12.07 -10.94 -22.49
N ARG A 69 -12.82 -11.20 -23.55
CA ARG A 69 -14.29 -11.23 -23.48
C ARG A 69 -14.81 -12.33 -22.54
N GLU A 70 -14.28 -13.55 -22.67
CA GLU A 70 -14.63 -14.64 -21.76
C GLU A 70 -14.18 -14.35 -20.31
N TYR A 71 -13.01 -13.75 -20.18
CA TYR A 71 -12.50 -13.34 -18.86
C TYR A 71 -13.41 -12.30 -18.19
N CYS A 72 -13.84 -11.26 -18.90
CA CYS A 72 -14.80 -10.29 -18.39
C CYS A 72 -16.11 -10.96 -17.96
N ASN A 73 -16.62 -11.91 -18.76
CA ASN A 73 -17.84 -12.65 -18.40
C ASN A 73 -17.64 -13.48 -17.11
N LEU A 74 -16.49 -14.14 -16.96
CA LEU A 74 -16.14 -14.89 -15.76
C LEU A 74 -16.12 -13.98 -14.52
N VAL A 75 -15.29 -12.93 -14.52
CA VAL A 75 -15.09 -12.06 -13.34
C VAL A 75 -16.31 -11.20 -12.98
N SER A 76 -17.25 -11.04 -13.93
CA SER A 76 -18.52 -10.36 -13.69
C SER A 76 -19.57 -11.29 -13.08
N SER A 77 -19.38 -12.61 -13.14
CA SER A 77 -20.33 -13.59 -12.64
C SER A 77 -20.16 -13.83 -11.14
N PRO A 78 -21.20 -14.27 -10.42
CA PRO A 78 -21.09 -14.69 -9.04
C PRO A 78 -20.08 -15.83 -8.82
N ALA A 79 -19.97 -16.76 -9.78
CA ALA A 79 -19.02 -17.86 -9.74
C ALA A 79 -17.56 -17.40 -9.89
N GLY A 80 -17.31 -16.24 -10.51
CA GLY A 80 -16.00 -15.65 -10.72
C GLY A 80 -15.50 -14.74 -9.57
N ALA A 81 -16.16 -14.71 -8.43
CA ALA A 81 -15.80 -13.81 -7.33
C ALA A 81 -14.36 -14.02 -6.79
N ALA A 82 -13.86 -15.25 -6.81
CA ALA A 82 -12.47 -15.54 -6.44
C ALA A 82 -11.51 -15.01 -7.50
N GLU A 83 -11.82 -15.23 -8.77
CA GLU A 83 -11.02 -14.76 -9.91
C GLU A 83 -11.00 -13.23 -10.01
N ARG A 84 -12.09 -12.57 -9.65
CA ARG A 84 -12.15 -11.11 -9.58
C ARG A 84 -11.16 -10.55 -8.53
N ARG A 85 -10.96 -11.23 -7.40
CA ARG A 85 -9.92 -10.87 -6.43
C ARG A 85 -8.51 -11.12 -6.98
N ASP A 86 -8.34 -12.22 -7.72
CA ASP A 86 -7.08 -12.53 -8.39
C ASP A 86 -6.74 -11.50 -9.48
N MET A 87 -7.73 -11.04 -10.23
CA MET A 87 -7.60 -9.93 -11.19
C MET A 87 -7.03 -8.68 -10.52
N LEU A 88 -7.53 -8.32 -9.33
CA LEU A 88 -7.00 -7.19 -8.57
C LEU A 88 -5.53 -7.38 -8.25
N SER A 89 -5.12 -8.55 -7.74
CA SER A 89 -3.72 -8.87 -7.45
C SER A 89 -2.82 -8.77 -8.70
N HIS A 90 -3.33 -9.16 -9.86
CA HIS A 90 -2.59 -9.04 -11.13
C HIS A 90 -2.45 -7.59 -11.59
N LEU A 91 -3.44 -6.75 -11.34
CA LEU A 91 -3.46 -5.35 -11.81
C LEU A 91 -2.80 -4.36 -10.84
N THR A 92 -2.62 -4.73 -9.58
CA THR A 92 -1.85 -3.93 -8.62
C THR A 92 -0.35 -3.94 -8.95
N THR A 93 0.33 -2.83 -8.66
CA THR A 93 1.79 -2.72 -8.84
C THR A 93 2.44 -2.73 -7.47
N ASN A 94 3.01 -3.87 -7.10
CA ASN A 94 3.54 -4.11 -5.76
C ASN A 94 5.05 -3.81 -5.64
N PHE A 95 5.59 -2.90 -6.50
CA PHE A 95 7.00 -2.54 -6.45
C PHE A 95 7.31 -1.68 -5.23
N THR A 96 8.12 -2.22 -4.34
CA THR A 96 8.64 -1.53 -3.16
C THR A 96 10.10 -1.91 -2.91
N ARG A 97 10.76 -1.26 -1.96
CA ARG A 97 12.10 -1.60 -1.48
C ARG A 97 12.29 -1.14 -0.04
N PHE A 98 13.19 -1.80 0.68
CA PHE A 98 13.60 -1.34 2.00
C PHE A 98 14.10 0.10 1.94
N PHE A 99 13.73 0.92 2.91
CA PHE A 99 14.13 2.33 3.03
C PHE A 99 13.90 3.18 1.77
N ARG A 100 12.89 2.83 0.95
CA ARG A 100 12.48 3.64 -0.19
C ARG A 100 12.19 5.06 0.26
N GLU A 101 12.80 6.09 -0.41
CA GLU A 101 12.73 7.49 0.01
C GLU A 101 13.22 7.67 1.45
N ASN A 102 14.49 7.32 1.68
CA ASN A 102 15.12 7.16 2.99
C ASN A 102 14.99 8.36 3.93
N HIS A 103 14.84 9.57 3.38
CA HIS A 103 14.62 10.79 4.15
C HIS A 103 13.39 10.72 5.09
N HIS A 104 12.37 9.94 4.77
CA HIS A 104 11.23 9.70 5.65
C HIS A 104 11.62 8.91 6.91
N PHE A 105 12.47 7.90 6.75
CA PHE A 105 12.94 7.09 7.87
C PHE A 105 13.97 7.84 8.72
N GLU A 106 14.78 8.69 8.12
CA GLU A 106 15.66 9.60 8.82
C GLU A 106 14.86 10.62 9.63
N HIS A 107 13.87 11.28 9.05
CA HIS A 107 12.97 12.19 9.76
C HIS A 107 12.20 11.47 10.87
N LEU A 108 11.70 10.26 10.61
CA LEU A 108 11.06 9.43 11.63
C LEU A 108 12.01 9.19 12.81
N ARG A 109 13.26 8.76 12.55
CA ARG A 109 14.28 8.45 13.56
C ARG A 109 14.66 9.66 14.38
N ASP A 110 14.98 10.77 13.70
CA ASP A 110 15.68 11.90 14.31
C ASP A 110 14.73 12.94 14.92
N THR A 111 13.51 13.04 14.37
CA THR A 111 12.55 14.08 14.76
C THR A 111 11.34 13.51 15.51
N VAL A 112 10.77 12.41 15.03
CA VAL A 112 9.45 11.93 15.51
C VAL A 112 9.60 10.91 16.63
N LEU A 113 10.46 9.90 16.45
CA LEU A 113 10.64 8.82 17.43
C LEU A 113 11.09 9.28 18.81
N PRO A 114 11.96 10.29 19.01
CA PRO A 114 12.38 10.70 20.36
C PRO A 114 11.21 11.02 21.29
N GLY A 115 10.23 11.79 20.82
CA GLY A 115 9.03 12.12 21.59
C GLY A 115 8.11 10.92 21.81
N LEU A 116 7.92 10.08 20.77
CA LEU A 116 7.10 8.87 20.86
C LEU A 116 7.71 7.84 21.82
N ILE A 117 9.02 7.66 21.81
CA ILE A 117 9.74 6.75 22.72
C ILE A 117 9.66 7.26 24.15
N ALA A 118 9.81 8.55 24.39
CA ALA A 118 9.65 9.13 25.74
C ALA A 118 8.24 8.84 26.28
N ARG A 119 7.21 9.00 25.45
CA ARG A 119 5.84 8.66 25.80
C ARG A 119 5.66 7.16 26.07
N ALA A 120 6.20 6.28 25.23
CA ALA A 120 6.13 4.84 25.43
C ALA A 120 6.81 4.38 26.73
N LYS A 121 7.99 4.94 27.05
CA LYS A 121 8.70 4.67 28.30
C LYS A 121 7.93 5.15 29.55
N ALA A 122 7.08 6.16 29.40
CA ALA A 122 6.17 6.63 30.44
C ALA A 122 4.85 5.82 30.52
N GLY A 123 4.76 4.67 29.83
CA GLY A 123 3.57 3.82 29.82
C GLY A 123 2.51 4.19 28.78
N GLY A 124 2.78 5.17 27.93
CA GLY A 124 1.88 5.54 26.83
C GLY A 124 2.02 4.63 25.62
N ARG A 125 1.02 4.66 24.75
CA ARG A 125 1.00 3.85 23.50
C ARG A 125 1.60 4.62 22.33
N VAL A 126 2.17 3.87 21.35
CA VAL A 126 2.61 4.38 20.04
C VAL A 126 2.03 3.53 18.94
N ARG A 127 1.40 4.17 17.97
CA ARG A 127 0.74 3.51 16.84
C ARG A 127 1.19 4.11 15.52
N ILE A 128 1.76 3.27 14.68
CA ILE A 128 2.22 3.63 13.33
C ILE A 128 1.46 2.77 12.34
N TRP A 129 1.02 3.34 11.23
CA TRP A 129 0.32 2.61 10.18
C TRP A 129 1.06 2.74 8.85
N SER A 130 1.40 1.60 8.25
CA SER A 130 1.85 1.47 6.87
C SER A 130 0.64 1.04 6.02
N ALA A 131 0.08 1.97 5.28
CA ALA A 131 -1.10 1.79 4.45
C ALA A 131 -0.69 1.45 3.01
N ALA A 132 -1.13 0.31 2.48
CA ALA A 132 -0.67 -0.32 1.24
C ALA A 132 0.82 -0.73 1.33
N CYS A 133 1.10 -1.65 2.25
CA CYS A 133 2.44 -2.07 2.65
C CYS A 133 3.14 -3.00 1.66
N SER A 134 2.46 -3.47 0.62
CA SER A 134 2.98 -4.41 -0.36
C SER A 134 3.57 -5.68 0.30
N ASP A 135 4.75 -6.13 -0.13
CA ASP A 135 5.44 -7.31 0.39
C ASP A 135 6.12 -7.10 1.77
N GLY A 136 5.83 -6.00 2.45
CA GLY A 136 6.25 -5.73 3.82
C GLY A 136 7.55 -4.98 3.99
N GLN A 137 8.28 -4.63 2.93
CA GLN A 137 9.57 -3.94 3.06
C GLN A 137 9.45 -2.56 3.74
N GLU A 138 8.34 -1.84 3.55
CA GLU A 138 8.10 -0.56 4.23
C GLU A 138 7.85 -0.73 5.75
N PRO A 139 6.87 -1.54 6.23
CA PRO A 139 6.68 -1.71 7.66
C PRO A 139 7.88 -2.35 8.36
N TYR A 140 8.65 -3.18 7.68
CA TYR A 140 9.92 -3.66 8.21
C TYR A 140 10.97 -2.55 8.32
N SER A 141 11.05 -1.64 7.34
CA SER A 141 11.93 -0.45 7.44
C SER A 141 11.54 0.45 8.62
N ILE A 142 10.24 0.62 8.88
CA ILE A 142 9.74 1.33 10.06
C ILE A 142 10.20 0.63 11.33
N ALA A 143 9.99 -0.68 11.45
CA ALA A 143 10.38 -1.45 12.64
C ALA A 143 11.90 -1.46 12.86
N LEU A 144 12.70 -1.60 11.78
CA LEU A 144 14.16 -1.49 11.84
C LEU A 144 14.61 -0.10 12.31
N THR A 145 13.94 0.96 11.86
CA THR A 145 14.19 2.33 12.33
C THR A 145 13.89 2.47 13.82
N ILE A 146 12.79 1.92 14.30
CA ILE A 146 12.46 1.91 15.74
C ILE A 146 13.52 1.17 16.54
N LEU A 147 13.89 -0.04 16.11
CA LEU A 147 14.86 -0.88 16.81
C LEU A 147 16.29 -0.31 16.78
N SER A 148 16.61 0.54 15.80
CA SER A 148 17.92 1.22 15.77
C SER A 148 18.11 2.23 16.90
N VAL A 149 17.01 2.78 17.42
CA VAL A 149 17.04 3.78 18.53
C VAL A 149 16.45 3.23 19.84
N LEU A 150 15.69 2.15 19.80
CA LEU A 150 15.13 1.46 20.95
C LEU A 150 15.20 -0.06 20.73
N PRO A 151 16.35 -0.70 21.02
CA PRO A 151 16.55 -2.14 20.74
C PRO A 151 15.55 -3.07 21.45
N ASN A 152 15.00 -2.66 22.58
CA ASN A 152 13.98 -3.38 23.35
C ASN A 152 12.56 -2.83 23.14
N ALA A 153 12.25 -2.29 21.95
CA ALA A 153 10.95 -1.69 21.64
C ALA A 153 9.75 -2.63 21.87
N ALA A 154 9.96 -3.94 21.77
CA ALA A 154 8.91 -4.95 22.00
C ALA A 154 8.42 -5.01 23.47
N GLU A 155 9.18 -4.46 24.42
CA GLU A 155 8.79 -4.36 25.84
C GLU A 155 7.80 -3.20 26.11
N TYR A 156 7.62 -2.33 25.14
CA TYR A 156 6.73 -1.17 25.22
C TYR A 156 5.49 -1.35 24.34
N ASP A 157 4.46 -0.56 24.59
CA ASP A 157 3.25 -0.55 23.76
C ASP A 157 3.45 0.24 22.45
N ILE A 158 4.39 -0.22 21.66
CA ILE A 158 4.71 0.28 20.32
C ILE A 158 4.24 -0.75 19.29
N ARG A 159 3.37 -0.36 18.36
CA ARG A 159 2.83 -1.28 17.33
C ARG A 159 2.79 -0.60 15.97
N VAL A 160 3.15 -1.37 14.95
CA VAL A 160 3.04 -1.01 13.54
C VAL A 160 1.92 -1.84 12.93
N LEU A 161 0.86 -1.18 12.48
CA LEU A 161 -0.15 -1.80 11.64
C LEU A 161 0.32 -1.71 10.19
N ALA A 162 0.33 -2.83 9.49
CA ALA A 162 0.67 -2.91 8.07
C ALA A 162 -0.54 -3.48 7.32
N THR A 163 -1.02 -2.77 6.31
CA THR A 163 -2.21 -3.19 5.57
C THR A 163 -2.00 -3.13 4.08
N ASP A 164 -2.57 -4.09 3.37
CA ASP A 164 -2.65 -4.11 1.91
C ASP A 164 -3.96 -4.73 1.46
N ILE A 165 -4.39 -4.43 0.24
CA ILE A 165 -5.60 -5.02 -0.34
C ILE A 165 -5.35 -6.42 -0.91
N ASP A 166 -4.09 -6.76 -1.22
CA ASP A 166 -3.71 -8.02 -1.85
C ASP A 166 -3.29 -9.06 -0.80
N PRO A 167 -4.10 -10.10 -0.53
CA PRO A 167 -3.76 -11.13 0.45
C PRO A 167 -2.53 -11.98 0.04
N LYS A 168 -2.24 -12.08 -1.27
CA LYS A 168 -1.06 -12.83 -1.76
C LYS A 168 0.22 -12.10 -1.39
N ILE A 169 0.25 -10.78 -1.57
CA ILE A 169 1.41 -9.97 -1.21
C ILE A 169 1.59 -9.91 0.32
N LEU A 170 0.49 -9.87 1.08
CA LEU A 170 0.54 -9.95 2.54
C LEU A 170 1.09 -11.28 3.05
N ALA A 171 0.86 -12.38 2.35
CA ALA A 171 1.48 -13.67 2.70
C ALA A 171 3.01 -13.60 2.57
N ILE A 172 3.53 -12.94 1.54
CA ILE A 172 4.97 -12.68 1.36
C ILE A 172 5.48 -11.78 2.49
N ALA A 173 4.76 -10.70 2.79
CA ALA A 173 5.09 -9.78 3.87
C ALA A 173 5.19 -10.50 5.23
N ARG A 174 4.21 -11.35 5.58
CA ARG A 174 4.21 -12.13 6.82
C ARG A 174 5.36 -13.15 6.87
N ALA A 175 5.66 -13.78 5.74
CA ALA A 175 6.82 -14.68 5.65
C ALA A 175 8.12 -13.92 5.96
N GLY A 176 8.30 -12.73 5.44
CA GLY A 176 9.46 -11.87 5.69
C GLY A 176 10.78 -12.50 5.23
N ALA A 177 10.74 -13.23 4.12
CA ALA A 177 11.88 -13.91 3.52
C ALA A 177 12.18 -13.33 2.13
N TYR A 178 13.31 -12.67 1.97
CA TYR A 178 13.66 -11.89 0.80
C TYR A 178 14.89 -12.40 0.07
N ASP A 179 14.99 -12.15 -1.22
CA ASP A 179 16.23 -12.33 -1.97
C ASP A 179 17.28 -11.31 -1.52
N ILE A 180 18.56 -11.66 -1.65
CA ILE A 180 19.67 -10.76 -1.26
C ILE A 180 19.58 -9.39 -1.96
N ASN A 181 19.13 -9.36 -3.21
CA ASN A 181 18.97 -8.11 -3.97
C ASN A 181 17.93 -7.16 -3.34
N ALA A 182 16.91 -7.68 -2.67
CA ALA A 182 15.96 -6.84 -1.95
C ALA A 182 16.59 -6.10 -0.76
N LEU A 183 17.71 -6.61 -0.23
CA LEU A 183 18.43 -6.04 0.91
C LEU A 183 19.53 -5.03 0.51
N GLU A 184 19.60 -4.64 -0.75
CA GLU A 184 20.65 -3.73 -1.26
C GLU A 184 20.68 -2.40 -0.48
N THR A 185 19.52 -1.88 -0.11
CA THR A 185 19.38 -0.63 0.64
C THR A 185 19.46 -0.80 2.17
N VAL A 186 19.55 -2.04 2.65
CA VAL A 186 19.75 -2.35 4.08
C VAL A 186 21.24 -2.33 4.40
N THR A 187 21.64 -1.55 5.39
CA THR A 187 23.07 -1.46 5.75
C THR A 187 23.63 -2.83 6.17
N PRO A 188 24.93 -3.09 5.92
CA PRO A 188 25.54 -4.36 6.35
C PRO A 188 25.37 -4.65 7.85
N GLN A 189 25.43 -3.61 8.68
CA GLN A 189 25.21 -3.73 10.12
C GLN A 189 23.78 -4.18 10.45
N MET A 190 22.76 -3.54 9.86
CA MET A 190 21.36 -3.92 10.06
C MET A 190 21.09 -5.32 9.52
N ARG A 191 21.68 -5.68 8.37
CA ARG A 191 21.53 -7.02 7.79
C ARG A 191 22.07 -8.09 8.77
N LYS A 192 23.28 -7.89 9.29
CA LYS A 192 23.88 -8.80 10.27
C LYS A 192 23.07 -8.92 11.57
N GLN A 193 22.43 -7.83 11.98
CA GLN A 193 21.71 -7.74 13.26
C GLN A 193 20.29 -8.28 13.21
N PHE A 194 19.62 -8.16 12.05
CA PHE A 194 18.17 -8.36 11.91
C PHE A 194 17.76 -9.37 10.84
N PHE A 195 18.71 -9.97 10.16
CA PHE A 195 18.42 -10.98 9.14
C PHE A 195 19.33 -12.20 9.32
N SER A 196 18.82 -13.38 8.97
CA SER A 196 19.54 -14.63 8.91
C SER A 196 19.35 -15.28 7.55
N GLN A 197 20.36 -16.00 7.08
CA GLN A 197 20.22 -16.82 5.87
C GLN A 197 19.31 -18.01 6.13
N THR A 198 18.45 -18.31 5.17
CA THR A 198 17.54 -19.44 5.20
C THR A 198 17.36 -20.02 3.81
N SER A 199 16.69 -21.15 3.67
CA SER A 199 16.32 -21.73 2.38
C SER A 199 14.81 -21.88 2.31
N VAL A 200 14.20 -21.32 1.27
CA VAL A 200 12.77 -21.46 0.98
C VAL A 200 12.63 -22.08 -0.40
N ASN A 201 12.01 -23.25 -0.48
CA ASN A 201 11.85 -24.03 -1.73
C ASN A 201 13.18 -24.24 -2.50
N GLY A 202 14.27 -24.53 -1.76
CA GLY A 202 15.60 -24.75 -2.33
C GLY A 202 16.33 -23.49 -2.82
N ARG A 203 15.81 -22.31 -2.54
CA ARG A 203 16.45 -21.02 -2.88
C ARG A 203 16.93 -20.33 -1.62
N GLU A 204 18.14 -19.79 -1.66
CA GLU A 204 18.64 -18.94 -0.59
C GLU A 204 17.80 -17.70 -0.43
N LYS A 205 17.40 -17.42 0.80
CA LYS A 205 16.64 -16.25 1.22
C LYS A 205 17.25 -15.66 2.49
N TRP A 206 16.90 -14.41 2.74
CA TRP A 206 17.21 -13.72 3.98
C TRP A 206 15.93 -13.53 4.78
N GLN A 207 15.86 -14.21 5.90
CA GLN A 207 14.74 -14.20 6.83
C GLN A 207 14.91 -13.05 7.82
N ILE A 208 13.92 -12.18 7.92
CA ILE A 208 13.90 -11.14 8.96
C ILE A 208 13.65 -11.78 10.34
N ASP A 209 14.34 -11.25 11.34
CA ASP A 209 14.30 -11.73 12.73
C ASP A 209 12.91 -11.51 13.35
N ASP A 210 12.49 -12.46 14.19
CA ASP A 210 11.20 -12.41 14.89
C ASP A 210 11.05 -11.21 15.81
N LYS A 211 12.16 -10.67 16.36
CA LYS A 211 12.11 -9.43 17.16
C LYS A 211 11.61 -8.22 16.36
N VAL A 212 11.86 -8.18 15.04
CA VAL A 212 11.34 -7.15 14.14
C VAL A 212 9.85 -7.43 13.86
N LYS A 213 9.49 -8.68 13.55
CA LYS A 213 8.12 -9.10 13.28
C LYS A 213 7.16 -8.82 14.42
N ARG A 214 7.62 -8.96 15.67
CA ARG A 214 6.79 -8.72 16.89
C ARG A 214 6.22 -7.31 16.98
N LEU A 215 6.84 -6.32 16.32
CA LEU A 215 6.33 -4.95 16.29
C LEU A 215 5.22 -4.76 15.27
N ILE A 216 5.02 -5.70 14.33
CA ILE A 216 4.18 -5.49 13.15
C ILE A 216 2.97 -6.45 13.16
N THR A 217 1.82 -5.90 12.83
CA THR A 217 0.61 -6.69 12.55
C THR A 217 0.19 -6.47 11.11
N PHE A 218 0.09 -7.54 10.32
CA PHE A 218 -0.31 -7.49 8.91
C PHE A 218 -1.79 -7.86 8.76
N ASN A 219 -2.59 -6.96 8.18
CA ASN A 219 -4.01 -7.19 7.92
C ASN A 219 -4.38 -6.83 6.48
N GLU A 220 -5.34 -7.56 5.93
CA GLU A 220 -5.98 -7.18 4.68
C GLU A 220 -6.86 -5.95 4.91
N LEU A 221 -6.72 -4.94 4.06
CA LEU A 221 -7.52 -3.73 4.12
C LEU A 221 -7.63 -3.07 2.75
N ASN A 222 -8.87 -2.83 2.36
CA ASN A 222 -9.17 -1.96 1.24
C ASN A 222 -9.29 -0.51 1.72
N LEU A 223 -8.48 0.40 1.19
CA LEU A 223 -8.53 1.83 1.53
C LEU A 223 -9.87 2.48 1.15
N MET A 224 -10.63 1.88 0.22
CA MET A 224 -11.97 2.38 -0.15
C MET A 224 -13.06 1.93 0.82
N ALA A 225 -12.90 0.78 1.48
CA ALA A 225 -13.88 0.23 2.41
C ALA A 225 -13.90 1.01 3.74
N GLN A 226 -14.85 0.67 4.60
CA GLN A 226 -14.85 1.15 5.99
C GLN A 226 -13.68 0.50 6.74
N TRP A 227 -12.88 1.31 7.44
CA TRP A 227 -11.76 0.80 8.23
C TRP A 227 -12.26 0.27 9.57
N PRO A 228 -11.84 -0.94 10.00
CA PRO A 228 -12.34 -1.59 11.21
C PRO A 228 -11.68 -1.06 12.51
N PHE A 229 -10.99 0.04 12.44
CA PHE A 229 -10.31 0.69 13.58
C PHE A 229 -10.59 2.19 13.59
N LYS A 230 -10.42 2.82 14.75
CA LYS A 230 -10.75 4.25 14.97
C LYS A 230 -9.53 5.15 15.18
N GLY A 231 -8.31 4.62 15.18
CA GLY A 231 -7.12 5.38 15.52
C GLY A 231 -7.09 5.78 17.02
N PRO A 232 -6.48 6.90 17.42
CA PRO A 232 -5.57 7.66 16.58
C PRO A 232 -4.23 6.96 16.36
N PHE A 233 -3.59 7.32 15.23
CA PHE A 233 -2.22 6.95 14.91
C PHE A 233 -1.29 8.14 15.11
N ASP A 234 -0.08 7.88 15.56
CA ASP A 234 0.97 8.89 15.67
C ASP A 234 1.62 9.19 14.31
N VAL A 235 1.70 8.14 13.50
CA VAL A 235 2.33 8.22 12.17
C VAL A 235 1.58 7.34 11.20
N ILE A 236 1.34 7.87 9.99
CA ILE A 236 0.81 7.11 8.85
C ILE A 236 1.80 7.23 7.69
N PHE A 237 2.17 6.08 7.12
CA PHE A 237 2.83 5.98 5.82
C PHE A 237 1.78 5.54 4.80
N CYS A 238 1.57 6.34 3.76
CA CYS A 238 0.75 5.98 2.60
C CYS A 238 1.48 6.45 1.36
N ARG A 239 2.35 5.61 0.80
CA ARG A 239 3.35 6.02 -0.17
C ARG A 239 3.23 5.25 -1.47
N ASN A 240 3.22 5.99 -2.58
CA ASN A 240 3.19 5.43 -3.93
C ASN A 240 1.96 4.54 -4.21
N VAL A 241 0.84 4.86 -3.61
CA VAL A 241 -0.43 4.16 -3.79
C VAL A 241 -1.55 5.07 -4.28
N VAL A 242 -1.62 6.33 -3.81
CA VAL A 242 -2.70 7.22 -4.24
C VAL A 242 -2.54 7.70 -5.68
N ILE A 243 -1.36 7.50 -6.28
CA ILE A 243 -1.12 7.72 -7.71
C ILE A 243 -2.00 6.85 -8.62
N TYR A 244 -2.59 5.79 -8.08
CA TYR A 244 -3.51 4.90 -8.80
C TYR A 244 -4.97 5.35 -8.70
N PHE A 245 -5.28 6.34 -7.89
CA PHE A 245 -6.62 6.86 -7.67
C PHE A 245 -6.87 8.14 -8.46
N ASP A 246 -8.11 8.40 -8.81
CA ASP A 246 -8.52 9.69 -9.33
C ASP A 246 -8.51 10.78 -8.24
N GLU A 247 -8.51 12.04 -8.65
CA GLU A 247 -8.39 13.17 -7.72
C GLU A 247 -9.50 13.19 -6.64
N PRO A 248 -10.79 12.94 -6.94
CA PRO A 248 -11.83 12.86 -5.92
C PRO A 248 -11.58 11.77 -4.88
N THR A 249 -11.06 10.63 -5.32
CA THR A 249 -10.71 9.51 -4.42
C THR A 249 -9.51 9.85 -3.55
N GLN A 250 -8.48 10.49 -4.12
CA GLN A 250 -7.32 10.98 -3.36
C GLN A 250 -7.76 11.93 -2.24
N MET A 251 -8.62 12.92 -2.56
CA MET A 251 -9.12 13.89 -1.58
C MET A 251 -9.86 13.20 -0.42
N LYS A 252 -10.67 12.18 -0.70
CA LYS A 252 -11.36 11.38 0.33
C LYS A 252 -10.35 10.64 1.23
N ILE A 253 -9.32 10.05 0.64
CA ILE A 253 -8.28 9.33 1.40
C ILE A 253 -7.53 10.28 2.34
N TRP A 254 -7.15 11.46 1.87
CA TRP A 254 -6.48 12.46 2.72
C TRP A 254 -7.35 12.90 3.90
N SER A 255 -8.64 13.16 3.67
CA SER A 255 -9.59 13.49 4.73
C SER A 255 -9.77 12.33 5.74
N ARG A 256 -9.76 11.08 5.27
CA ARG A 256 -9.83 9.92 6.15
C ARG A 256 -8.57 9.73 6.99
N PHE A 257 -7.39 9.95 6.42
CA PHE A 257 -6.14 9.91 7.17
C PHE A 257 -6.05 11.02 8.22
N SER A 258 -6.52 12.24 7.92
CA SER A 258 -6.55 13.32 8.91
C SER A 258 -7.44 12.96 10.11
N ALA A 259 -8.55 12.26 9.89
CA ALA A 259 -9.41 11.78 10.97
C ALA A 259 -8.81 10.63 11.79
N MET A 260 -7.78 9.96 11.27
CA MET A 260 -7.08 8.85 11.96
C MET A 260 -5.80 9.27 12.67
N LEU A 261 -5.30 10.48 12.44
CA LEU A 261 -4.07 10.98 13.08
C LEU A 261 -4.36 11.62 14.43
N ASP A 262 -3.44 11.44 15.36
CA ASP A 262 -3.43 12.20 16.62
C ASP A 262 -3.02 13.65 16.35
N GLY A 263 -3.36 14.57 17.25
CA GLY A 263 -2.92 15.96 17.16
C GLY A 263 -1.39 16.05 17.13
N GLY A 264 -0.82 16.63 16.07
CA GLY A 264 0.62 16.65 15.83
C GLY A 264 1.18 15.40 15.17
N GLY A 265 0.33 14.41 14.81
CA GLY A 265 0.74 13.19 14.10
C GLY A 265 1.28 13.46 12.70
N HIS A 266 2.01 12.50 12.15
CA HIS A 266 2.75 12.66 10.91
C HIS A 266 2.20 11.78 9.79
N LEU A 267 2.16 12.34 8.57
CA LEU A 267 1.80 11.63 7.34
C LEU A 267 2.96 11.69 6.35
N TYR A 268 3.45 10.53 5.93
CA TYR A 268 4.43 10.40 4.85
C TYR A 268 3.77 9.85 3.60
N ILE A 269 4.00 10.50 2.47
CA ILE A 269 3.46 10.12 1.17
C ILE A 269 4.57 9.97 0.14
N GLY A 270 4.30 9.36 -1.02
CA GLY A 270 5.29 9.14 -2.06
C GLY A 270 5.68 10.44 -2.79
N HIS A 271 6.86 10.44 -3.42
CA HIS A 271 7.46 11.62 -4.05
C HIS A 271 6.59 12.30 -5.13
N SER A 272 5.72 11.54 -5.80
CA SER A 272 4.80 12.06 -6.84
C SER A 272 3.43 12.44 -6.29
N GLU A 273 3.22 12.32 -4.99
CA GLU A 273 1.94 12.54 -4.32
C GLU A 273 1.90 13.90 -3.62
N ARG A 274 0.70 14.43 -3.45
CA ARG A 274 0.47 15.71 -2.72
C ARG A 274 -0.85 15.63 -1.99
N VAL A 275 -0.88 16.10 -0.75
CA VAL A 275 -2.14 16.30 -0.03
C VAL A 275 -2.97 17.34 -0.77
N SER A 276 -4.22 17.02 -1.07
CA SER A 276 -5.14 17.86 -1.86
C SER A 276 -6.50 18.00 -1.17
N GLY A 277 -7.35 18.86 -1.73
CA GLY A 277 -8.67 19.15 -1.19
C GLY A 277 -8.64 19.82 0.19
N ASP A 278 -9.70 19.64 0.96
CA ASP A 278 -9.89 20.26 2.27
C ASP A 278 -8.84 19.81 3.31
N ALA A 279 -8.24 18.66 3.10
CA ALA A 279 -7.17 18.16 3.97
C ALA A 279 -5.94 19.09 3.98
N LYS A 280 -5.71 19.89 2.94
CA LYS A 280 -4.64 20.91 2.92
C LYS A 280 -4.70 21.87 4.11
N ALA A 281 -5.89 22.18 4.58
CA ALA A 281 -6.09 23.15 5.67
C ALA A 281 -5.65 22.63 7.04
N VAL A 282 -5.49 21.31 7.16
CA VAL A 282 -5.17 20.63 8.43
C VAL A 282 -3.84 19.89 8.41
N PHE A 283 -3.06 20.05 7.33
CA PHE A 283 -1.73 19.47 7.20
C PHE A 283 -0.69 20.53 6.87
N ASP A 284 0.30 20.71 7.74
CA ASP A 284 1.50 21.49 7.45
C ASP A 284 2.50 20.60 6.68
N ASN A 285 3.03 21.08 5.57
CA ASN A 285 4.18 20.46 4.92
C ASN A 285 5.44 20.79 5.73
N ILE A 286 6.10 19.77 6.26
CA ILE A 286 7.29 19.91 7.13
C ILE A 286 8.57 19.37 6.49
N GLY A 287 8.51 18.93 5.23
CA GLY A 287 9.65 18.38 4.50
C GLY A 287 9.23 17.79 3.17
N ILE A 288 10.15 17.09 2.50
CA ILE A 288 9.87 16.43 1.23
C ILE A 288 8.83 15.34 1.46
N THR A 289 7.58 15.57 1.00
CA THR A 289 6.44 14.66 1.13
C THR A 289 6.18 14.15 2.56
N ALA A 290 6.54 14.98 3.54
CA ALA A 290 6.29 14.78 4.95
C ALA A 290 5.33 15.88 5.46
N TYR A 291 4.29 15.49 6.15
CA TYR A 291 3.26 16.39 6.63
C TYR A 291 2.99 16.15 8.11
N ARG A 292 2.66 17.24 8.84
CA ARG A 292 2.21 17.20 10.23
C ARG A 292 0.74 17.59 10.29
N TYR A 293 -0.06 16.77 10.93
CA TYR A 293 -1.46 17.08 11.19
C TYR A 293 -1.58 18.15 12.29
N THR A 294 -2.27 19.24 11.99
CA THR A 294 -2.45 20.40 12.88
C THR A 294 -3.86 20.51 13.43
N GLY A 295 -4.79 19.69 12.92
CA GLY A 295 -6.16 19.64 13.42
C GLY A 295 -6.23 19.10 14.84
N LYS A 296 -7.19 19.59 15.62
CA LYS A 296 -7.52 18.99 16.91
C LYS A 296 -8.41 17.78 16.65
N HIS A 297 -8.05 16.62 17.20
CA HIS A 297 -9.01 15.52 17.32
C HIS A 297 -10.20 16.06 18.12
N GLY A 298 -11.40 15.98 17.56
CA GLY A 298 -12.64 16.23 18.31
C GLY A 298 -12.68 15.22 19.45
N GLY A 299 -12.14 15.62 20.58
CA GLY A 299 -11.94 14.76 21.74
C GLY A 299 -13.28 14.40 22.37
N GLY A 300 -13.76 13.22 22.05
CA GLY A 300 -14.64 12.45 22.90
C GLY A 300 -13.81 11.48 23.72
N ARG A 301 -13.12 11.97 24.75
CA ARG A 301 -12.77 11.11 25.87
C ARG A 301 -14.01 10.96 26.72
N SER A 302 -14.69 9.85 26.58
CA SER A 302 -15.61 9.31 27.58
C SER A 302 -15.24 7.85 27.80
#